data_b0de7b07de959adf5ec9027d6f04d47c
#
_entry.id   b0de7b07de959adf5ec9027d6f04d47c
#
_cell.length_a   1.000
_cell.length_b   1.000
_cell.length_c   1.000
_cell.angle_alpha   90.00
_cell.angle_beta   90.00
_cell.angle_gamma   90.00
#
_symmetry.space_group_name_H-M   'P 1'
#
loop_
_entity.id
_entity.type
_entity.pdbx_description
1 polymer ?
#
loop_
_entity_poly.entity_id
_entity_poly.type
_entity_poly.pdbx_seq_one_letter_code
_entity_poly.pdbx_strand_id
1 'polypeptide(L)'
;MQESAQTIKVVVVGGGQAGLSASYFLSKSGIEHVVLERSQRFHSWKNDRWDSFCLVTPNWQCRLPEWPYTGHDPTGYMVKDDIVDYLEGFANSFEPPIQEGVRVTDVERCPDGKISITTNKSRWLADFVILATGSYDLQVKPDFSKNLNPDIVQISSKSYKRPSDI
;
A
#
# COMPACT_ATOMS: atom_id res chain seq x y z
N MET A 1 -29.79 -10.13 -7.25
CA MET A 1 -29.87 -10.05 -5.77
C MET A 1 -28.91 -8.94 -5.35
N GLN A 2 -29.40 -7.86 -4.73
CA GLN A 2 -28.50 -6.85 -4.15
C GLN A 2 -27.84 -7.50 -2.93
N GLU A 3 -26.52 -7.73 -3.00
CA GLU A 3 -25.77 -8.11 -1.80
C GLU A 3 -25.93 -7.03 -0.76
N SER A 4 -26.31 -7.41 0.45
CA SER A 4 -26.41 -6.48 1.60
C SER A 4 -25.06 -5.88 1.88
N ALA A 5 -25.01 -4.55 1.99
CA ALA A 5 -23.75 -3.87 2.34
C ALA A 5 -23.29 -4.29 3.74
N GLN A 6 -21.99 -4.60 3.87
CA GLN A 6 -21.36 -4.84 5.16
C GLN A 6 -21.19 -3.50 5.90
N THR A 7 -21.50 -3.45 7.18
CA THR A 7 -21.34 -2.21 7.98
C THR A 7 -20.15 -2.36 8.92
N ILE A 8 -19.32 -1.33 9.00
CA ILE A 8 -18.12 -1.30 9.84
C ILE A 8 -17.80 0.14 10.29
N LYS A 9 -17.03 0.30 11.36
CA LYS A 9 -16.64 1.61 11.85
C LYS A 9 -15.67 2.33 10.90
N VAL A 10 -14.58 1.66 10.50
CA VAL A 10 -13.54 2.24 9.66
C VAL A 10 -13.18 1.29 8.52
N VAL A 11 -13.06 1.83 7.31
CA VAL A 11 -12.42 1.14 6.18
C VAL A 11 -11.08 1.81 5.88
N VAL A 12 -10.00 1.04 5.82
CA VAL A 12 -8.69 1.48 5.35
C VAL A 12 -8.49 0.96 3.93
N VAL A 13 -8.24 1.85 2.98
CA VAL A 13 -8.04 1.51 1.57
C VAL A 13 -6.56 1.47 1.25
N GLY A 14 -6.01 0.27 1.06
CA GLY A 14 -4.61 0.01 0.76
C GLY A 14 -3.86 -0.70 1.88
N GLY A 15 -3.29 -1.88 1.57
CA GLY A 15 -2.50 -2.73 2.47
C GLY A 15 -1.00 -2.47 2.40
N GLY A 16 -0.59 -1.23 2.13
CA GLY A 16 0.80 -0.78 2.16
C GLY A 16 1.24 -0.33 3.56
N GLN A 17 2.45 0.21 3.65
CA GLN A 17 3.05 0.70 4.90
C GLN A 17 2.12 1.66 5.67
N ALA A 18 1.54 2.66 4.99
CA ALA A 18 0.67 3.65 5.62
C ALA A 18 -0.65 3.04 6.13
N GLY A 19 -1.29 2.18 5.30
CA GLY A 19 -2.55 1.55 5.68
C GLY A 19 -2.39 0.59 6.85
N LEU A 20 -1.34 -0.22 6.87
CA LEU A 20 -1.08 -1.13 7.99
C LEU A 20 -0.61 -0.39 9.25
N SER A 21 0.10 0.75 9.11
CA SER A 21 0.38 1.61 10.28
C SER A 21 -0.90 2.20 10.89
N ALA A 22 -1.84 2.65 10.04
CA ALA A 22 -3.15 3.10 10.50
C ALA A 22 -3.94 1.95 11.17
N SER A 23 -3.96 0.78 10.54
CA SER A 23 -4.59 -0.43 11.08
C SER A 23 -4.02 -0.81 12.45
N TYR A 24 -2.71 -0.72 12.65
CA TYR A 24 -2.07 -0.95 13.95
C TYR A 24 -2.69 -0.08 15.06
N PHE A 25 -2.79 1.23 14.83
CA PHE A 25 -3.35 2.14 15.83
C PHE A 25 -4.85 1.92 16.04
N LEU A 26 -5.61 1.57 15.00
CA LEU A 26 -7.03 1.21 15.13
C LEU A 26 -7.20 -0.05 15.98
N SER A 27 -6.40 -1.10 15.71
CA SER A 27 -6.38 -2.33 16.51
C SER A 27 -6.02 -2.05 17.97
N LYS A 28 -4.97 -1.28 18.21
CA LYS A 28 -4.51 -0.90 19.55
C LYS A 28 -5.57 -0.09 20.33
N SER A 29 -6.40 0.67 19.62
CA SER A 29 -7.49 1.46 20.19
C SER A 29 -8.81 0.70 20.30
N GLY A 30 -8.87 -0.58 19.93
CA GLY A 30 -10.08 -1.39 19.93
C GLY A 30 -11.13 -0.91 18.92
N ILE A 31 -10.73 -0.19 17.88
CA ILE A 31 -11.64 0.32 16.84
C ILE A 31 -11.82 -0.74 15.76
N GLU A 32 -13.08 -1.15 15.58
CA GLU A 32 -13.44 -2.11 14.52
C GLU A 32 -13.16 -1.52 13.14
N HIS A 33 -12.37 -2.25 12.33
CA HIS A 33 -11.98 -1.81 11.01
C HIS A 33 -11.65 -2.98 10.09
N VAL A 34 -11.53 -2.69 8.81
CA VAL A 34 -11.02 -3.60 7.78
C VAL A 34 -10.03 -2.86 6.89
N VAL A 35 -8.98 -3.54 6.47
CA VAL A 35 -8.05 -3.06 5.44
C VAL A 35 -8.42 -3.76 4.12
N LEU A 36 -8.74 -2.99 3.09
CA LEU A 36 -9.04 -3.50 1.76
C LEU A 36 -7.84 -3.29 0.84
N GLU A 37 -7.23 -4.39 0.40
CA GLU A 37 -6.05 -4.36 -0.47
C GLU A 37 -6.38 -5.04 -1.81
N ARG A 38 -6.13 -4.33 -2.92
CA ARG A 38 -6.45 -4.82 -4.28
C ARG A 38 -5.61 -6.02 -4.73
N SER A 39 -4.41 -6.15 -4.19
CA SER A 39 -3.46 -7.22 -4.51
C SER A 39 -3.12 -8.00 -3.23
N GLN A 40 -1.86 -8.26 -3.00
CA GLN A 40 -1.34 -8.72 -1.71
C GLN A 40 -0.78 -7.53 -0.94
N ARG A 41 -0.76 -7.60 0.39
CA ARG A 41 -0.11 -6.58 1.22
C ARG A 41 1.33 -6.35 0.76
N PHE A 42 1.75 -5.11 0.78
CA PHE A 42 3.07 -4.68 0.35
C PHE A 42 3.40 -4.96 -1.13
N HIS A 43 2.39 -5.15 -1.99
CA HIS A 43 2.58 -5.49 -3.41
C HIS A 43 3.61 -4.59 -4.10
N SER A 44 3.52 -3.27 -3.90
CA SER A 44 4.45 -2.32 -4.54
C SER A 44 5.90 -2.46 -4.07
N TRP A 45 6.12 -2.91 -2.83
CA TRP A 45 7.46 -3.21 -2.34
C TRP A 45 8.00 -4.50 -2.95
N LYS A 46 7.19 -5.53 -3.06
CA LYS A 46 7.56 -6.84 -3.61
C LYS A 46 7.78 -6.80 -5.12
N ASN A 47 6.91 -6.08 -5.85
CA ASN A 47 6.78 -6.25 -7.30
C ASN A 47 7.11 -5.00 -8.13
N ASP A 48 6.96 -3.79 -7.58
CA ASP A 48 7.10 -2.55 -8.35
C ASP A 48 8.49 -1.89 -8.19
N ARG A 49 9.44 -2.51 -7.48
CA ARG A 49 10.81 -2.04 -7.33
C ARG A 49 11.76 -2.80 -8.26
N TRP A 50 12.87 -2.16 -8.61
CA TRP A 50 13.94 -2.79 -9.39
C TRP A 50 14.79 -3.71 -8.51
N ASP A 51 15.56 -4.60 -9.14
CA ASP A 51 16.25 -5.70 -8.46
C ASP A 51 17.30 -5.21 -7.44
N SER A 52 18.04 -4.15 -7.79
CA SER A 52 19.05 -3.54 -6.90
C SER A 52 18.50 -2.42 -6.02
N PHE A 53 17.18 -2.38 -5.80
CA PHE A 53 16.57 -1.34 -4.97
C PHE A 53 17.08 -1.44 -3.52
N CYS A 54 17.45 -0.28 -2.97
CA CYS A 54 17.64 -0.10 -1.53
C CYS A 54 16.97 1.18 -1.05
N LEU A 55 16.71 1.27 0.25
CA LEU A 55 16.23 2.52 0.85
C LEU A 55 17.30 3.61 0.74
N VAL A 56 16.85 4.86 0.67
CA VAL A 56 17.69 6.05 0.83
C VAL A 56 17.65 6.58 2.27
N THR A 57 16.84 5.95 3.10
CA THR A 57 16.72 6.24 4.54
C THR A 57 17.55 5.23 5.30
N PRO A 58 18.49 5.63 6.16
CA PRO A 58 19.29 4.70 6.95
C PRO A 58 18.42 3.89 7.93
N ASN A 59 18.85 2.67 8.22
CA ASN A 59 18.08 1.68 8.96
C ASN A 59 17.63 2.17 10.35
N TRP A 60 18.44 2.97 11.06
CA TRP A 60 18.08 3.52 12.37
C TRP A 60 16.87 4.46 12.33
N GLN A 61 16.55 5.03 11.17
CA GLN A 61 15.35 5.87 10.97
C GLN A 61 14.11 5.04 10.60
N CYS A 62 14.26 3.76 10.25
CA CYS A 62 13.15 2.89 9.91
C CYS A 62 12.37 2.52 11.18
N ARG A 63 11.24 3.19 11.38
CA ARG A 63 10.38 3.01 12.55
C ARG A 63 8.93 2.93 12.10
N LEU A 64 8.35 1.75 12.21
CA LEU A 64 6.91 1.57 12.17
C LEU A 64 6.34 1.64 13.60
N PRO A 65 5.03 1.74 13.79
CA PRO A 65 4.43 1.81 15.13
C PRO A 65 4.89 0.66 16.02
N GLU A 66 5.64 0.98 17.08
CA GLU A 66 6.25 0.03 18.02
C GLU A 66 7.13 -1.06 17.36
N TRP A 67 7.58 -0.82 16.12
CA TRP A 67 8.39 -1.74 15.33
C TRP A 67 9.63 -1.02 14.76
N PRO A 68 10.63 -0.69 15.61
CA PRO A 68 11.88 -0.10 15.15
C PRO A 68 12.74 -1.14 14.44
N TYR A 69 13.66 -0.70 13.59
CA TYR A 69 14.71 -1.57 13.08
C TYR A 69 15.60 -2.07 14.24
N THR A 70 15.85 -3.36 14.29
CA THR A 70 16.66 -4.04 15.34
C THR A 70 17.83 -4.85 14.76
N GLY A 71 18.15 -4.68 13.48
CA GLY A 71 19.25 -5.39 12.84
C GLY A 71 20.63 -4.87 13.23
N HIS A 72 21.67 -5.53 12.73
CA HIS A 72 23.07 -5.30 13.11
C HIS A 72 23.74 -4.12 12.44
N ASP A 73 23.16 -3.57 11.37
CA ASP A 73 23.70 -2.43 10.63
C ASP A 73 22.74 -1.23 10.67
N PRO A 74 22.73 -0.46 11.77
CA PRO A 74 21.83 0.70 11.89
C PRO A 74 22.14 1.83 10.93
N THR A 75 23.38 1.95 10.45
CA THR A 75 23.82 3.03 9.53
C THR A 75 23.72 2.63 8.07
N GLY A 76 23.52 1.37 7.77
CA GLY A 76 23.29 0.87 6.43
C GLY A 76 21.87 1.14 5.92
N TYR A 77 21.56 0.53 4.79
CA TYR A 77 20.30 0.72 4.06
C TYR A 77 19.72 -0.63 3.68
N MET A 78 18.49 -0.91 4.10
CA MET A 78 17.81 -2.14 3.72
C MET A 78 17.66 -2.26 2.21
N VAL A 79 18.05 -3.40 1.64
CA VAL A 79 17.74 -3.78 0.26
C VAL A 79 16.29 -4.25 0.15
N LYS A 80 15.83 -4.44 -1.08
CA LYS A 80 14.42 -4.75 -1.36
C LYS A 80 13.85 -5.89 -0.50
N ASP A 81 14.56 -6.98 -0.39
CA ASP A 81 14.06 -8.16 0.33
C ASP A 81 14.05 -7.91 1.85
N ASP A 82 15.06 -7.25 2.40
CA ASP A 82 15.09 -6.86 3.82
C ASP A 82 13.93 -5.93 4.19
N ILE A 83 13.57 -5.00 3.27
CA ILE A 83 12.40 -4.12 3.48
C ILE A 83 11.12 -4.93 3.52
N VAL A 84 10.96 -5.88 2.61
CA VAL A 84 9.77 -6.74 2.58
C VAL A 84 9.68 -7.55 3.87
N ASP A 85 10.77 -8.14 4.32
CA ASP A 85 10.82 -8.92 5.56
C ASP A 85 10.51 -8.05 6.79
N TYR A 86 11.05 -6.83 6.83
CA TYR A 86 10.76 -5.86 7.89
C TYR A 86 9.27 -5.48 7.94
N LEU A 87 8.65 -5.23 6.79
CA LEU A 87 7.23 -4.89 6.67
C LEU A 87 6.32 -6.09 7.00
N GLU A 88 6.69 -7.29 6.55
CA GLU A 88 5.95 -8.51 6.87
C GLU A 88 6.05 -8.85 8.36
N GLY A 89 7.22 -8.69 8.97
CA GLY A 89 7.40 -8.84 10.41
C GLY A 89 6.48 -7.90 11.20
N PHE A 90 6.39 -6.63 10.79
CA PHE A 90 5.47 -5.68 11.40
C PHE A 90 4.01 -6.12 11.26
N ALA A 91 3.57 -6.50 10.06
CA ALA A 91 2.19 -6.94 9.86
C ALA A 91 1.85 -8.19 10.71
N ASN A 92 2.77 -9.14 10.76
CA ASN A 92 2.59 -10.38 11.54
C ASN A 92 2.59 -10.15 13.06
N SER A 93 3.12 -9.02 13.54
CA SER A 93 3.17 -8.71 14.97
C SER A 93 1.79 -8.37 15.58
N PHE A 94 0.80 -7.97 14.77
CA PHE A 94 -0.53 -7.59 15.25
C PHE A 94 -1.69 -8.16 14.43
N GLU A 95 -1.42 -8.93 13.39
CA GLU A 95 -2.40 -9.63 12.55
C GLU A 95 -3.55 -8.72 12.07
N PRO A 96 -3.27 -7.76 11.16
CA PRO A 96 -4.26 -6.78 10.69
C PRO A 96 -5.49 -7.46 10.06
N PRO A 97 -6.72 -6.92 10.26
CA PRO A 97 -7.92 -7.43 9.61
C PRO A 97 -7.94 -7.03 8.12
N ILE A 98 -7.05 -7.65 7.33
CA ILE A 98 -6.84 -7.34 5.91
C ILE A 98 -7.59 -8.32 5.00
N GLN A 99 -8.24 -7.78 3.97
CA GLN A 99 -8.81 -8.53 2.86
C GLN A 99 -8.01 -8.24 1.59
N GLU A 100 -7.26 -9.21 1.15
CA GLU A 100 -6.47 -9.16 -0.07
C GLU A 100 -7.30 -9.51 -1.32
N GLY A 101 -6.89 -9.02 -2.49
CA GLY A 101 -7.63 -9.20 -3.75
C GLY A 101 -8.97 -8.43 -3.77
N VAL A 102 -9.14 -7.43 -2.92
CA VAL A 102 -10.33 -6.57 -2.85
C VAL A 102 -9.97 -5.18 -3.34
N ARG A 103 -10.40 -4.87 -4.57
CA ARG A 103 -10.18 -3.56 -5.18
C ARG A 103 -11.34 -2.63 -4.88
N VAL A 104 -11.08 -1.55 -4.19
CA VAL A 104 -12.02 -0.43 -4.06
C VAL A 104 -12.10 0.29 -5.40
N THR A 105 -13.30 0.48 -5.91
CA THR A 105 -13.57 1.12 -7.20
C THR A 105 -14.23 2.48 -7.05
N ASP A 106 -14.93 2.68 -5.92
CA ASP A 106 -15.63 3.93 -5.66
C ASP A 106 -15.79 4.19 -4.16
N VAL A 107 -15.81 5.48 -3.77
CA VAL A 107 -16.00 5.95 -2.38
C VAL A 107 -16.89 7.18 -2.42
N GLU A 108 -18.10 7.08 -1.90
CA GLU A 108 -19.11 8.14 -1.91
C GLU A 108 -19.65 8.44 -0.51
N ARG A 109 -19.90 9.71 -0.23
CA ARG A 109 -20.60 10.11 1.00
C ARG A 109 -22.11 9.98 0.82
N CYS A 110 -22.75 9.22 1.70
CA CYS A 110 -24.20 9.07 1.73
C CYS A 110 -24.90 10.28 2.40
N PRO A 111 -26.20 10.51 2.10
CA PRO A 111 -26.98 11.58 2.75
C PRO A 111 -27.08 11.45 4.27
N ASP A 112 -27.03 10.25 4.81
CA ASP A 112 -27.04 9.95 6.25
C ASP A 112 -25.70 10.17 6.96
N GLY A 113 -24.69 10.66 6.21
CA GLY A 113 -23.36 10.95 6.71
C GLY A 113 -22.39 9.76 6.71
N LYS A 114 -22.86 8.55 6.45
CA LYS A 114 -21.98 7.38 6.22
C LYS A 114 -21.25 7.48 4.91
N ILE A 115 -20.24 6.64 4.75
CA ILE A 115 -19.45 6.53 3.53
C ILE A 115 -19.71 5.16 2.93
N SER A 116 -20.11 5.15 1.66
CA SER A 116 -20.29 3.96 0.84
C SER A 116 -18.99 3.65 0.12
N ILE A 117 -18.50 2.43 0.26
CA ILE A 117 -17.30 1.93 -0.41
C ILE A 117 -17.70 0.76 -1.30
N THR A 118 -17.57 0.93 -2.60
CA THR A 118 -17.81 -0.11 -3.60
C THR A 118 -16.51 -0.81 -3.96
N THR A 119 -16.55 -2.12 -4.01
CA THR A 119 -15.41 -2.96 -4.38
C THR A 119 -15.77 -3.89 -5.54
N ASN A 120 -14.76 -4.59 -6.07
CA ASN A 120 -14.98 -5.66 -7.06
C ASN A 120 -15.67 -6.92 -6.48
N LYS A 121 -15.87 -7.01 -5.15
CA LYS A 121 -16.46 -8.19 -4.50
C LYS A 121 -17.71 -7.89 -3.68
N SER A 122 -17.79 -6.71 -3.08
CA SER A 122 -18.82 -6.37 -2.09
C SER A 122 -18.97 -4.87 -1.95
N ARG A 123 -19.97 -4.44 -1.19
CA ARG A 123 -20.19 -3.05 -0.78
C ARG A 123 -20.09 -2.91 0.73
N TRP A 124 -19.46 -1.82 1.18
CA TRP A 124 -19.30 -1.47 2.59
C TRP A 124 -19.98 -0.14 2.90
N LEU A 125 -20.46 0.00 4.12
CA LEU A 125 -20.89 1.26 4.71
C LEU A 125 -20.06 1.51 5.96
N ALA A 126 -19.33 2.61 5.99
CA ALA A 126 -18.44 2.96 7.09
C ALA A 126 -18.75 4.36 7.67
N ASP A 127 -18.38 4.58 8.93
CA ASP A 127 -18.40 5.91 9.52
C ASP A 127 -17.17 6.73 9.04
N PHE A 128 -16.04 6.07 8.84
CA PHE A 128 -14.78 6.70 8.41
C PHE A 128 -14.08 5.87 7.35
N VAL A 129 -13.34 6.56 6.48
CA VAL A 129 -12.45 5.94 5.49
C VAL A 129 -11.07 6.57 5.58
N ILE A 130 -10.02 5.72 5.60
CA ILE A 130 -8.63 6.13 5.52
C ILE A 130 -8.12 5.73 4.13
N LEU A 131 -7.79 6.72 3.29
CA LEU A 131 -7.21 6.48 1.97
C LEU A 131 -5.69 6.37 2.09
N ALA A 132 -5.17 5.16 1.92
CA ALA A 132 -3.74 4.82 2.00
C ALA A 132 -3.25 4.15 0.71
N THR A 133 -3.74 4.61 -0.45
CA THR A 133 -3.56 3.99 -1.77
C THR A 133 -2.15 4.13 -2.35
N GLY A 134 -1.33 4.99 -1.75
CA GLY A 134 0.01 5.33 -2.28
C GLY A 134 -0.05 6.23 -3.52
N SER A 135 1.12 6.72 -3.95
CA SER A 135 1.24 7.66 -5.07
C SER A 135 1.98 7.11 -6.30
N TYR A 136 2.47 5.89 -6.23
CA TYR A 136 3.32 5.29 -7.30
C TYR A 136 2.58 4.38 -8.27
N ASP A 137 1.24 4.39 -8.26
CA ASP A 137 0.46 3.46 -9.06
C ASP A 137 0.38 3.88 -10.53
N LEU A 138 0.17 5.16 -10.79
CA LEU A 138 0.06 5.71 -12.12
C LEU A 138 1.41 6.23 -12.62
N GLN A 139 1.85 5.72 -13.77
CA GLN A 139 3.00 6.25 -14.47
C GLN A 139 2.59 7.50 -15.23
N VAL A 140 3.16 8.63 -14.88
CA VAL A 140 2.99 9.88 -15.61
C VAL A 140 4.22 10.12 -16.50
N LYS A 141 4.02 10.15 -17.80
CA LYS A 141 5.03 10.58 -18.76
C LYS A 141 4.81 12.05 -19.11
N PRO A 142 5.85 12.89 -19.11
CA PRO A 142 5.73 14.28 -19.58
C PRO A 142 5.23 14.35 -21.01
N ASP A 143 4.47 15.36 -21.38
CA ASP A 143 3.88 15.47 -22.72
C ASP A 143 4.91 15.52 -23.84
N PHE A 144 6.09 16.11 -23.58
CA PHE A 144 7.18 16.13 -24.57
C PHE A 144 7.71 14.73 -24.92
N SER A 145 7.44 13.71 -24.10
CA SER A 145 7.85 12.32 -24.36
C SER A 145 7.26 11.78 -25.67
N LYS A 146 6.12 12.33 -26.11
CA LYS A 146 5.45 11.99 -27.36
C LYS A 146 6.22 12.48 -28.59
N ASN A 147 7.09 13.49 -28.41
CA ASN A 147 7.88 14.12 -29.48
C ASN A 147 9.28 13.54 -29.61
N LEU A 148 9.64 12.54 -28.78
CA LEU A 148 10.92 11.87 -28.88
C LEU A 148 10.91 10.89 -30.05
N ASN A 149 12.12 10.64 -30.62
CA ASN A 149 12.28 9.62 -31.64
C ASN A 149 11.75 8.28 -31.14
N PRO A 150 10.93 7.54 -31.94
CA PRO A 150 10.40 6.24 -31.55
C PRO A 150 11.45 5.19 -31.13
N ASP A 151 12.68 5.34 -31.64
CA ASP A 151 13.80 4.44 -31.30
C ASP A 151 14.36 4.67 -29.89
N ILE A 152 13.94 5.75 -29.20
CA ILE A 152 14.36 6.04 -27.83
C ILE A 152 13.51 5.21 -26.88
N VAL A 153 14.17 4.31 -26.14
CA VAL A 153 13.52 3.51 -25.09
C VAL A 153 13.08 4.43 -23.96
N GLN A 154 11.78 4.41 -23.68
CA GLN A 154 11.20 5.18 -22.58
C GLN A 154 10.74 4.21 -21.48
N ILE A 155 11.42 4.24 -20.36
CA ILE A 155 11.18 3.34 -19.23
C ILE A 155 10.86 4.17 -17.97
N SER A 156 10.03 3.64 -17.09
CA SER A 156 9.71 4.24 -15.79
C SER A 156 10.29 3.42 -14.65
N SER A 157 10.39 4.00 -13.48
CA SER A 157 10.83 3.30 -12.26
C SER A 157 9.97 2.08 -11.90
N LYS A 158 8.73 2.02 -12.37
CA LYS A 158 7.84 0.87 -12.15
C LYS A 158 8.12 -0.28 -13.12
N SER A 159 8.48 0.04 -14.36
CA SER A 159 8.73 -0.95 -15.41
C SER A 159 10.21 -1.40 -15.48
N TYR A 160 11.13 -0.57 -15.02
CA TYR A 160 12.54 -0.92 -14.94
C TYR A 160 12.81 -1.93 -13.82
N LYS A 161 13.55 -2.99 -14.13
CA LYS A 161 13.97 -4.00 -13.14
C LYS A 161 15.50 -4.12 -13.04
N ARG A 162 16.17 -4.10 -14.18
CA ARG A 162 17.62 -4.35 -14.27
C ARG A 162 18.24 -3.71 -15.52
N PRO A 163 19.58 -3.56 -15.59
CA PRO A 163 20.25 -2.95 -16.76
C PRO A 163 19.94 -3.62 -18.09
N SER A 164 19.67 -4.93 -18.10
CA SER A 164 19.33 -5.66 -19.34
C SER A 164 17.95 -5.30 -19.93
N ASP A 165 17.16 -4.48 -19.24
CA ASP A 165 15.84 -4.02 -19.73
C ASP A 165 15.95 -2.81 -20.69
N ILE A 166 17.19 -2.29 -20.91
CA ILE A 166 17.53 -1.13 -21.76
C ILE A 166 18.67 -1.41 -22.71
#